data_6b2ae408fb82589a4d8c808e4279411d
#
_entry.id   6b2ae408fb82589a4d8c808e4279411d
#
_cell.length_a   1.000
_cell.length_b   1.000
_cell.length_c   1.000
_cell.angle_alpha   90.00
_cell.angle_beta   90.00
_cell.angle_gamma   90.00
#
_symmetry.space_group_name_H-M   'P 1'
#
loop_
_entity.id
_entity.type
_entity.pdbx_description
1 polymer ?
#
loop_
_entity_poly.entity_id
_entity_poly.type
_entity_poly.pdbx_seq_one_letter_code
_entity_poly.pdbx_strand_id
1 'polypeptide(L)'
;MADLYDHARPSYPVALVDDVIEYAAAAGARSDRAVEVGAGTGKATALFAARGLNVVAIEPSAEMAQIARRNFAGYANVTIEQTEFERWRPSGHEYRLLFSGQAWHWIAPDVRYVAARVALEDGGALAAFWNVPDWSRCDLRESLGDVYRRHGRAGDTDDPLNPASRSGEEDWATEIAGTSGFGAAEVRRYPWHSEYTTAEYLDLLGTHSACLILELPERDGLLSDIGATIDAHGGSFRMHYVTLLCLARAT
;
A
#
# COMPACT_ATOMS: atom_id res chain seq x y z
N MET A 1 11.49 2.30 14.38
CA MET A 1 10.34 2.72 13.53
C MET A 1 9.88 1.60 12.59
N ALA A 2 10.76 0.95 11.86
CA ALA A 2 10.39 -0.07 10.89
C ALA A 2 9.77 -1.36 11.51
N ASP A 3 10.17 -1.78 12.73
CA ASP A 3 9.50 -2.88 13.44
C ASP A 3 8.05 -2.52 13.84
N LEU A 4 7.80 -1.28 14.26
CA LEU A 4 6.43 -0.80 14.53
C LEU A 4 5.58 -0.82 13.25
N TYR A 5 6.14 -0.38 12.13
CA TYR A 5 5.49 -0.42 10.82
C TYR A 5 5.12 -1.86 10.43
N ASP A 6 6.04 -2.81 10.60
CA ASP A 6 5.82 -4.22 10.29
C ASP A 6 4.69 -4.83 11.13
N HIS A 7 4.59 -4.42 12.39
CA HIS A 7 3.54 -4.90 13.28
C HIS A 7 2.19 -4.22 13.01
N ALA A 8 2.16 -2.90 12.96
CA ALA A 8 0.93 -2.11 13.00
C ALA A 8 0.20 -1.99 11.65
N ARG A 9 0.94 -1.98 10.51
CA ARG A 9 0.29 -1.81 9.21
C ARG A 9 -0.51 -3.05 8.80
N PRO A 10 -1.76 -2.88 8.34
CA PRO A 10 -2.59 -3.99 7.90
C PRO A 10 -2.04 -4.64 6.63
N SER A 11 -2.40 -5.91 6.44
CA SER A 11 -2.15 -6.65 5.21
C SER A 11 -3.22 -6.34 4.15
N TYR A 12 -3.32 -7.16 3.12
CA TYR A 12 -4.25 -6.99 2.00
C TYR A 12 -5.22 -8.17 1.89
N PRO A 13 -6.43 -7.96 1.32
CA PRO A 13 -7.37 -9.04 1.09
C PRO A 13 -6.80 -10.15 0.20
N VAL A 14 -7.02 -11.40 0.61
CA VAL A 14 -6.59 -12.59 -0.14
C VAL A 14 -7.19 -12.60 -1.56
N ALA A 15 -8.46 -12.22 -1.68
CA ALA A 15 -9.15 -12.15 -2.97
C ALA A 15 -8.48 -11.20 -3.98
N LEU A 16 -7.91 -10.07 -3.50
CA LEU A 16 -7.14 -9.17 -4.34
C LEU A 16 -5.94 -9.88 -4.97
N VAL A 17 -5.20 -10.64 -4.15
CA VAL A 17 -3.98 -11.34 -4.61
C VAL A 17 -4.33 -12.40 -5.65
N ASP A 18 -5.39 -13.17 -5.40
CA ASP A 18 -5.87 -14.20 -6.32
C ASP A 18 -6.31 -13.59 -7.66
N ASP A 19 -7.07 -12.50 -7.62
CA ASP A 19 -7.51 -11.76 -8.81
C ASP A 19 -6.33 -11.16 -9.61
N VAL A 20 -5.31 -10.63 -8.93
CA VAL A 20 -4.11 -10.10 -9.60
C VAL A 20 -3.35 -11.20 -10.32
N ILE A 21 -3.20 -12.37 -9.68
CA ILE A 21 -2.49 -13.51 -10.26
C ILE A 21 -3.28 -14.07 -11.47
N GLU A 22 -4.60 -14.20 -11.33
CA GLU A 22 -5.47 -14.63 -12.45
C GLU A 22 -5.39 -13.65 -13.62
N TYR A 23 -5.49 -12.34 -13.32
CA TYR A 23 -5.33 -11.32 -14.35
C TYR A 23 -3.97 -11.43 -15.03
N ALA A 24 -2.86 -11.53 -14.30
CA ALA A 24 -1.53 -11.65 -14.87
C ALA A 24 -1.35 -12.94 -15.73
N ALA A 25 -2.05 -14.02 -15.40
CA ALA A 25 -1.96 -15.27 -16.15
C ALA A 25 -2.79 -15.27 -17.44
N ALA A 26 -3.89 -14.50 -17.53
CA ALA A 26 -4.89 -14.60 -18.59
C ALA A 26 -4.41 -14.18 -19.99
N ALA A 27 -3.31 -13.42 -20.12
CA ALA A 27 -2.80 -12.93 -21.41
C ALA A 27 -1.68 -13.79 -22.02
N GLY A 28 -1.48 -15.01 -21.50
CA GLY A 28 -0.44 -15.91 -22.00
C GLY A 28 0.97 -15.57 -21.55
N ALA A 29 1.14 -14.68 -20.58
CA ALA A 29 2.38 -14.43 -19.89
C ALA A 29 2.93 -15.75 -19.32
N ARG A 30 4.22 -16.04 -19.54
CA ARG A 30 4.81 -17.37 -19.30
C ARG A 30 5.70 -17.39 -18.07
N SER A 31 6.21 -16.24 -17.67
CA SER A 31 7.09 -16.12 -16.51
C SER A 31 6.33 -16.36 -15.20
N ASP A 32 6.99 -16.94 -14.21
CA ASP A 32 6.53 -16.97 -12.82
C ASP A 32 7.17 -15.84 -11.98
N ARG A 33 7.91 -14.93 -12.64
CA ARG A 33 8.60 -13.82 -11.99
C ARG A 33 7.69 -12.63 -11.79
N ALA A 34 7.77 -12.07 -10.59
CA ALA A 34 7.10 -10.83 -10.23
C ALA A 34 8.11 -9.85 -9.63
N VAL A 35 7.84 -8.55 -9.80
CA VAL A 35 8.58 -7.51 -9.10
C VAL A 35 7.63 -6.67 -8.27
N GLU A 36 7.98 -6.43 -7.01
CA GLU A 36 7.28 -5.51 -6.12
C GLU A 36 8.05 -4.20 -6.01
N VAL A 37 7.34 -3.08 -6.16
CA VAL A 37 7.89 -1.73 -6.03
C VAL A 37 7.44 -1.11 -4.70
N GLY A 38 8.42 -0.72 -3.86
CA GLY A 38 8.17 -0.19 -2.53
C GLY A 38 7.68 -1.27 -1.57
N ALA A 39 8.44 -2.35 -1.44
CA ALA A 39 8.04 -3.54 -0.69
C ALA A 39 7.89 -3.30 0.82
N GLY A 40 8.52 -2.24 1.36
CA GLY A 40 8.54 -1.99 2.79
C GLY A 40 9.13 -3.16 3.56
N THR A 41 8.39 -3.66 4.53
CA THR A 41 8.75 -4.86 5.32
C THR A 41 8.34 -6.18 4.67
N GLY A 42 7.66 -6.12 3.50
CA GLY A 42 7.28 -7.28 2.69
C GLY A 42 5.86 -7.81 2.92
N LYS A 43 4.93 -6.99 3.39
CA LYS A 43 3.54 -7.46 3.65
C LYS A 43 2.83 -7.97 2.40
N ALA A 44 2.97 -7.29 1.27
CA ALA A 44 2.42 -7.79 0.01
C ALA A 44 3.33 -8.87 -0.58
N THR A 45 4.66 -8.73 -0.52
CA THR A 45 5.61 -9.78 -0.93
C THR A 45 5.20 -11.17 -0.41
N ALA A 46 4.88 -11.27 0.88
CA ALA A 46 4.50 -12.54 1.53
C ALA A 46 3.30 -13.20 0.86
N LEU A 47 2.30 -12.41 0.48
CA LEU A 47 1.07 -12.90 -0.11
C LEU A 47 1.29 -13.47 -1.53
N PHE A 48 2.08 -12.79 -2.34
CA PHE A 48 2.39 -13.22 -3.70
C PHE A 48 3.41 -14.38 -3.71
N ALA A 49 4.42 -14.34 -2.85
CA ALA A 49 5.39 -15.43 -2.70
C ALA A 49 4.76 -16.73 -2.21
N ALA A 50 3.79 -16.66 -1.29
CA ALA A 50 3.03 -17.82 -0.81
C ALA A 50 2.19 -18.51 -1.91
N ARG A 51 1.96 -17.82 -3.04
CA ARG A 51 1.30 -18.38 -4.23
C ARG A 51 2.26 -18.87 -5.30
N GLY A 52 3.53 -19.00 -4.94
CA GLY A 52 4.57 -19.60 -5.78
C GLY A 52 5.21 -18.66 -6.80
N LEU A 53 4.96 -17.34 -6.72
CA LEU A 53 5.68 -16.40 -7.57
C LEU A 53 7.12 -16.21 -7.07
N ASN A 54 8.05 -16.07 -8.01
CA ASN A 54 9.42 -15.65 -7.75
C ASN A 54 9.44 -14.11 -7.69
N VAL A 55 9.54 -13.55 -6.48
CA VAL A 55 9.39 -12.11 -6.24
C VAL A 55 10.73 -11.43 -6.04
N VAL A 56 11.02 -10.42 -6.86
CA VAL A 56 12.05 -9.42 -6.58
C VAL A 56 11.36 -8.23 -5.90
N ALA A 57 11.68 -7.99 -4.64
CA ALA A 57 11.10 -6.94 -3.82
C ALA A 57 12.07 -5.75 -3.72
N ILE A 58 11.70 -4.63 -4.33
CA ILE A 58 12.49 -3.39 -4.38
C ILE A 58 12.06 -2.48 -3.24
N GLU A 59 13.02 -2.08 -2.40
CA GLU A 59 12.78 -1.19 -1.27
C GLU A 59 13.95 -0.22 -1.06
N PRO A 60 13.76 1.11 -1.17
CA PRO A 60 14.84 2.08 -1.02
C PRO A 60 15.31 2.26 0.43
N SER A 61 14.42 2.10 1.43
CA SER A 61 14.78 2.27 2.84
C SER A 61 15.64 1.12 3.34
N ALA A 62 16.83 1.42 3.83
CA ALA A 62 17.73 0.41 4.40
C ALA A 62 17.12 -0.31 5.62
N GLU A 63 16.39 0.42 6.48
CA GLU A 63 15.74 -0.15 7.66
C GLU A 63 14.63 -1.12 7.27
N MET A 64 13.75 -0.72 6.32
CA MET A 64 12.66 -1.56 5.83
C MET A 64 13.19 -2.79 5.10
N ALA A 65 14.16 -2.62 4.20
CA ALA A 65 14.80 -3.71 3.47
C ALA A 65 15.49 -4.71 4.41
N GLN A 66 16.06 -4.25 5.53
CA GLN A 66 16.64 -5.14 6.54
C GLN A 66 15.57 -6.01 7.21
N ILE A 67 14.42 -5.43 7.55
CA ILE A 67 13.30 -6.19 8.11
C ILE A 67 12.76 -7.19 7.07
N ALA A 68 12.55 -6.74 5.82
CA ALA A 68 12.15 -7.64 4.74
C ALA A 68 13.11 -8.83 4.59
N ARG A 69 14.43 -8.60 4.57
CA ARG A 69 15.42 -9.69 4.53
C ARG A 69 15.29 -10.66 5.73
N ARG A 70 15.01 -10.14 6.91
CA ARG A 70 14.76 -10.98 8.11
C ARG A 70 13.49 -11.82 7.93
N ASN A 71 12.40 -11.19 7.47
CA ASN A 71 11.11 -11.85 7.28
C ASN A 71 11.16 -12.95 6.22
N PHE A 72 12.00 -12.78 5.19
CA PHE A 72 12.12 -13.72 4.07
C PHE A 72 13.40 -14.57 4.08
N ALA A 73 14.13 -14.64 5.19
CA ALA A 73 15.38 -15.42 5.28
C ALA A 73 15.24 -16.91 4.91
N GLY A 74 14.03 -17.48 5.03
CA GLY A 74 13.73 -18.87 4.67
C GLY A 74 13.01 -19.06 3.32
N TYR A 75 12.80 -18.01 2.56
CA TYR A 75 12.06 -18.06 1.29
C TYR A 75 13.01 -18.13 0.10
N ALA A 76 13.04 -19.27 -0.59
CA ALA A 76 13.89 -19.45 -1.77
C ALA A 76 13.41 -18.65 -3.00
N ASN A 77 12.15 -18.22 -3.00
CA ASN A 77 11.48 -17.50 -4.08
C ASN A 77 11.33 -16.00 -3.84
N VAL A 78 12.05 -15.41 -2.87
CA VAL A 78 12.03 -13.97 -2.60
C VAL A 78 13.45 -13.42 -2.59
N THR A 79 13.68 -12.34 -3.33
CA THR A 79 14.93 -11.56 -3.32
C THR A 79 14.62 -10.13 -2.93
N ILE A 80 15.35 -9.57 -1.95
CA ILE A 80 15.20 -8.18 -1.52
C ILE A 80 16.32 -7.33 -2.12
N GLU A 81 15.96 -6.39 -2.98
CA GLU A 81 16.87 -5.42 -3.58
C GLU A 81 16.68 -4.04 -2.93
N GLN A 82 17.74 -3.56 -2.27
CA GLN A 82 17.73 -2.23 -1.65
C GLN A 82 18.14 -1.19 -2.69
N THR A 83 17.16 -0.64 -3.38
CA THR A 83 17.36 0.38 -4.42
C THR A 83 16.08 1.19 -4.64
N GLU A 84 16.21 2.37 -5.22
CA GLU A 84 15.08 3.13 -5.75
C GLU A 84 14.62 2.51 -7.08
N PHE A 85 13.31 2.46 -7.33
CA PHE A 85 12.77 1.91 -8.58
C PHE A 85 13.28 2.67 -9.82
N GLU A 86 13.46 3.96 -9.71
CA GLU A 86 13.99 4.83 -10.76
C GLU A 86 15.43 4.46 -11.17
N ARG A 87 16.17 3.85 -10.25
CA ARG A 87 17.56 3.39 -10.48
C ARG A 87 17.67 1.91 -10.77
N TRP A 88 16.62 1.17 -10.47
CA TRP A 88 16.58 -0.26 -10.73
C TRP A 88 16.64 -0.54 -12.24
N ARG A 89 17.37 -1.57 -12.63
CA ARG A 89 17.56 -1.95 -14.05
C ARG A 89 17.30 -3.43 -14.21
N PRO A 90 16.10 -3.82 -14.70
CA PRO A 90 15.84 -5.22 -15.06
C PRO A 90 16.68 -5.62 -16.26
N SER A 91 16.93 -6.93 -16.41
CA SER A 91 17.66 -7.48 -17.56
C SER A 91 16.87 -7.43 -18.87
N GLY A 92 15.59 -7.00 -18.82
CA GLY A 92 14.66 -6.88 -19.95
C GLY A 92 13.23 -7.24 -19.57
N HIS A 93 12.40 -7.54 -20.56
CA HIS A 93 10.98 -7.90 -20.41
C HIS A 93 10.83 -9.32 -19.87
N GLU A 94 10.99 -9.50 -18.57
CA GLU A 94 11.05 -10.84 -17.97
C GLU A 94 10.05 -11.09 -16.83
N TYR A 95 9.29 -10.05 -16.45
CA TYR A 95 8.33 -10.14 -15.36
C TYR A 95 6.89 -10.24 -15.89
N ARG A 96 6.17 -11.27 -15.44
CA ARG A 96 4.74 -11.40 -15.69
C ARG A 96 3.92 -10.38 -14.93
N LEU A 97 4.40 -9.98 -13.74
CA LEU A 97 3.69 -9.11 -12.84
C LEU A 97 4.64 -8.06 -12.25
N LEU A 98 4.23 -6.81 -12.30
CA LEU A 98 4.76 -5.74 -11.46
C LEU A 98 3.63 -5.28 -10.54
N PHE A 99 3.89 -5.30 -9.23
CA PHE A 99 2.90 -4.85 -8.28
C PHE A 99 3.48 -3.86 -7.26
N SER A 100 2.59 -3.04 -6.67
CA SER A 100 2.96 -2.06 -5.65
C SER A 100 1.80 -1.85 -4.68
N GLY A 101 2.02 -2.16 -3.42
CA GLY A 101 1.07 -1.93 -2.34
C GLY A 101 1.41 -0.65 -1.57
N GLN A 102 0.55 0.36 -1.57
CA GLN A 102 0.71 1.63 -0.84
C GLN A 102 1.92 2.48 -1.26
N ALA A 103 2.63 2.17 -2.36
CA ALA A 103 3.89 2.83 -2.67
C ALA A 103 3.95 3.48 -4.06
N TRP A 104 3.09 3.09 -4.99
CA TRP A 104 3.14 3.55 -6.39
C TRP A 104 3.13 5.08 -6.57
N HIS A 105 2.46 5.80 -5.70
CA HIS A 105 2.38 7.26 -5.72
C HIS A 105 3.69 7.97 -5.33
N TRP A 106 4.65 7.26 -4.75
CA TRP A 106 5.97 7.82 -4.42
C TRP A 106 6.92 7.83 -5.60
N ILE A 107 6.64 7.03 -6.65
CA ILE A 107 7.50 6.94 -7.82
C ILE A 107 7.23 8.12 -8.75
N ALA A 108 8.28 8.72 -9.29
CA ALA A 108 8.19 9.85 -10.21
C ALA A 108 7.29 9.53 -11.43
N PRO A 109 6.26 10.35 -11.74
CA PRO A 109 5.27 10.04 -12.77
C PRO A 109 5.86 9.81 -14.16
N ASP A 110 6.90 10.54 -14.52
CA ASP A 110 7.61 10.46 -15.79
C ASP A 110 8.47 9.20 -15.93
N VAL A 111 8.75 8.51 -14.83
CA VAL A 111 9.59 7.30 -14.81
C VAL A 111 8.78 6.04 -14.61
N ARG A 112 7.78 6.04 -13.71
CA ARG A 112 7.13 4.83 -13.19
C ARG A 112 6.57 3.91 -14.27
N TYR A 113 5.88 4.44 -15.27
CA TYR A 113 5.26 3.62 -16.33
C TYR A 113 6.28 3.15 -17.36
N VAL A 114 7.26 4.00 -17.70
CA VAL A 114 8.34 3.62 -18.62
C VAL A 114 9.16 2.48 -18.02
N ALA A 115 9.56 2.60 -16.76
CA ALA A 115 10.31 1.56 -16.06
C ALA A 115 9.50 0.26 -15.89
N ALA A 116 8.20 0.39 -15.55
CA ALA A 116 7.31 -0.77 -15.46
C ALA A 116 7.16 -1.48 -16.81
N ARG A 117 7.00 -0.74 -17.92
CA ARG A 117 6.89 -1.35 -19.25
C ARG A 117 8.17 -2.08 -19.67
N VAL A 118 9.34 -1.52 -19.33
CA VAL A 118 10.63 -2.18 -19.61
C VAL A 118 10.79 -3.49 -18.84
N ALA A 119 10.27 -3.56 -17.61
CA ALA A 119 10.35 -4.76 -16.80
C ALA A 119 9.38 -5.86 -17.23
N LEU A 120 8.16 -5.48 -17.64
CA LEU A 120 7.09 -6.41 -17.95
C LEU A 120 7.26 -7.06 -19.33
N GLU A 121 7.02 -8.36 -19.41
CA GLU A 121 6.82 -9.06 -20.68
C GLU A 121 5.55 -8.57 -21.39
N ASP A 122 5.42 -8.81 -22.69
CA ASP A 122 4.21 -8.48 -23.44
C ASP A 122 3.02 -9.27 -22.88
N GLY A 123 1.93 -8.57 -22.60
CA GLY A 123 0.78 -9.13 -21.89
C GLY A 123 0.95 -9.24 -20.37
N GLY A 124 2.11 -8.88 -19.81
CA GLY A 124 2.33 -8.80 -18.38
C GLY A 124 1.41 -7.79 -17.69
N ALA A 125 1.27 -7.87 -16.38
CA ALA A 125 0.34 -7.05 -15.62
C ALA A 125 1.06 -6.02 -14.72
N LEU A 126 0.55 -4.80 -14.70
CA LEU A 126 0.79 -3.79 -13.67
C LEU A 126 -0.38 -3.83 -12.68
N ALA A 127 -0.09 -3.94 -11.37
CA ALA A 127 -1.07 -3.95 -10.29
C ALA A 127 -0.67 -2.98 -9.18
N ALA A 128 -1.34 -1.84 -9.07
CA ALA A 128 -1.13 -0.89 -7.97
C ALA A 128 -2.35 -0.88 -7.05
N PHE A 129 -2.14 -0.95 -5.71
CA PHE A 129 -3.26 -1.05 -4.78
C PHE A 129 -3.02 -0.32 -3.47
N TRP A 130 -4.12 0.14 -2.86
CA TRP A 130 -4.13 0.93 -1.64
C TRP A 130 -5.26 0.51 -0.71
N ASN A 131 -4.94 0.37 0.58
CA ASN A 131 -5.96 0.30 1.63
C ASN A 131 -6.45 1.72 1.96
N VAL A 132 -7.69 2.00 1.68
CA VAL A 132 -8.33 3.29 1.93
C VAL A 132 -9.32 3.13 3.07
N PRO A 133 -9.20 3.89 4.18
CA PRO A 133 -10.18 3.88 5.26
C PRO A 133 -11.57 4.33 4.78
N ASP A 134 -12.61 3.56 5.09
CA ASP A 134 -13.99 3.96 4.86
C ASP A 134 -14.61 4.51 6.16
N TRP A 135 -14.27 5.73 6.48
CA TRP A 135 -14.75 6.43 7.64
C TRP A 135 -16.28 6.61 7.69
N SER A 136 -16.99 6.52 6.54
CA SER A 136 -18.45 6.65 6.53
C SER A 136 -19.17 5.55 7.31
N ARG A 137 -18.48 4.46 7.61
CA ARG A 137 -18.97 3.30 8.33
C ARG A 137 -18.39 3.16 9.75
N CYS A 138 -17.67 4.17 10.23
CA CYS A 138 -17.01 4.16 11.54
C CYS A 138 -17.82 5.04 12.51
N ASP A 139 -18.24 4.46 13.63
CA ASP A 139 -19.01 5.17 14.66
C ASP A 139 -18.22 6.29 15.35
N LEU A 140 -16.87 6.17 15.35
CA LEU A 140 -15.97 7.17 15.93
C LEU A 140 -15.63 8.32 14.97
N ARG A 141 -16.15 8.32 13.74
CA ARG A 141 -15.79 9.29 12.70
C ARG A 141 -15.89 10.75 13.17
N GLU A 142 -17.03 11.13 13.72
CA GLU A 142 -17.26 12.51 14.16
C GLU A 142 -16.40 12.86 15.39
N SER A 143 -16.34 11.95 16.37
CA SER A 143 -15.58 12.17 17.60
C SER A 143 -14.07 12.32 17.34
N LEU A 144 -13.51 11.49 16.46
CA LEU A 144 -12.11 11.59 16.04
C LEU A 144 -11.85 12.83 15.18
N GLY A 145 -12.76 13.17 14.27
CA GLY A 145 -12.66 14.40 13.47
C GLY A 145 -12.69 15.65 14.34
N ASP A 146 -13.42 15.65 15.47
CA ASP A 146 -13.40 16.73 16.46
C ASP A 146 -12.02 16.85 17.13
N VAL A 147 -11.33 15.73 17.38
CA VAL A 147 -9.94 15.76 17.87
C VAL A 147 -9.04 16.47 16.86
N TYR A 148 -9.05 16.06 15.60
CA TYR A 148 -8.24 16.71 14.55
C TYR A 148 -8.51 18.21 14.44
N ARG A 149 -9.80 18.63 14.51
CA ARG A 149 -10.18 20.05 14.49
C ARG A 149 -9.62 20.83 15.70
N ARG A 150 -9.69 20.26 16.92
CA ARG A 150 -9.14 20.92 18.13
C ARG A 150 -7.64 21.12 18.06
N HIS A 151 -6.93 20.21 17.40
CA HIS A 151 -5.48 20.31 17.18
C HIS A 151 -5.10 21.15 15.94
N GLY A 152 -6.07 21.82 15.29
CA GLY A 152 -5.81 22.60 14.08
C GLY A 152 -5.42 21.77 12.86
N ARG A 153 -5.77 20.47 12.86
CA ARG A 153 -5.39 19.48 11.85
C ARG A 153 -6.57 19.06 10.95
N ALA A 154 -7.61 19.88 10.91
CA ALA A 154 -8.74 19.62 10.00
C ALA A 154 -8.28 19.57 8.54
N GLY A 155 -8.67 18.52 7.83
CA GLY A 155 -8.28 18.30 6.44
C GLY A 155 -6.96 17.56 6.25
N ASP A 156 -6.30 17.14 7.32
CA ASP A 156 -5.13 16.24 7.20
C ASP A 156 -5.53 14.90 6.56
N THR A 157 -4.54 14.20 6.01
CA THR A 157 -4.77 12.90 5.35
C THR A 157 -5.44 11.88 6.27
N ASP A 158 -5.12 11.92 7.57
CA ASP A 158 -5.66 10.99 8.57
C ASP A 158 -6.92 11.53 9.27
N ASP A 159 -7.38 12.75 8.93
CA ASP A 159 -8.63 13.31 9.46
C ASP A 159 -9.85 12.52 8.93
N PRO A 160 -10.65 11.90 9.81
CA PRO A 160 -11.84 11.14 9.41
C PRO A 160 -12.89 11.95 8.64
N LEU A 161 -12.87 13.27 8.78
CA LEU A 161 -13.79 14.18 8.11
C LEU A 161 -13.25 14.76 6.80
N ASN A 162 -12.00 14.48 6.45
CA ASN A 162 -11.40 14.93 5.20
C ASN A 162 -12.08 14.27 3.99
N PRO A 163 -12.76 15.01 3.12
CA PRO A 163 -13.40 14.44 1.94
C PRO A 163 -12.39 13.91 0.90
N ALA A 164 -11.16 14.43 0.90
CA ALA A 164 -10.12 14.04 -0.04
C ALA A 164 -9.48 12.67 0.30
N SER A 165 -9.74 12.11 1.49
CA SER A 165 -9.27 10.77 1.86
C SER A 165 -9.81 9.64 0.97
N ARG A 166 -10.76 9.94 0.10
CA ARG A 166 -11.40 9.03 -0.87
C ARG A 166 -10.99 9.25 -2.32
N SER A 167 -10.19 10.28 -2.61
CA SER A 167 -9.81 10.63 -3.98
C SER A 167 -8.56 9.87 -4.43
N GLY A 168 -8.54 9.46 -5.68
CA GLY A 168 -7.40 8.80 -6.32
C GLY A 168 -7.77 7.68 -7.30
N GLU A 169 -9.00 7.15 -7.22
CA GLU A 169 -9.41 6.00 -8.03
C GLU A 169 -9.47 6.32 -9.53
N GLU A 170 -10.14 7.40 -9.89
CA GLU A 170 -10.28 7.84 -11.29
C GLU A 170 -8.98 8.40 -11.85
N ASP A 171 -8.14 8.98 -10.98
CA ASP A 171 -6.87 9.58 -11.37
C ASP A 171 -5.88 8.51 -11.87
N TRP A 172 -5.75 7.37 -11.17
CA TRP A 172 -4.83 6.30 -11.55
C TRP A 172 -5.20 5.61 -12.85
N ALA A 173 -6.49 5.31 -13.05
CA ALA A 173 -6.98 4.72 -14.29
C ALA A 173 -6.80 5.67 -15.47
N THR A 174 -7.06 6.96 -15.26
CA THR A 174 -6.86 8.02 -16.26
C THR A 174 -5.38 8.22 -16.58
N GLU A 175 -4.53 8.21 -15.58
CA GLU A 175 -3.08 8.35 -15.75
C GLU A 175 -2.51 7.17 -16.55
N ILE A 176 -2.88 5.94 -16.23
CA ILE A 176 -2.48 4.75 -16.97
C ILE A 176 -2.98 4.83 -18.42
N ALA A 177 -4.25 5.20 -18.64
CA ALA A 177 -4.83 5.31 -19.97
C ALA A 177 -4.14 6.37 -20.85
N GLY A 178 -3.56 7.41 -20.23
CA GLY A 178 -2.75 8.42 -20.91
C GLY A 178 -1.30 8.00 -21.21
N THR A 179 -0.90 6.80 -20.80
CA THR A 179 0.48 6.32 -20.90
C THR A 179 0.64 5.31 -22.02
N SER A 180 1.68 5.48 -22.85
CA SER A 180 2.01 4.49 -23.89
C SER A 180 2.56 3.21 -23.29
N GLY A 181 2.20 2.05 -23.89
CA GLY A 181 2.70 0.73 -23.48
C GLY A 181 1.81 0.00 -22.47
N PHE A 182 0.65 0.57 -22.13
CA PHE A 182 -0.37 -0.09 -21.33
C PHE A 182 -1.74 0.02 -21.99
N GLY A 183 -2.55 -1.03 -21.85
CA GLY A 183 -3.96 -1.04 -22.25
C GLY A 183 -4.84 -0.26 -21.26
N ALA A 184 -6.16 -0.34 -21.47
CA ALA A 184 -7.14 0.26 -20.56
C ALA A 184 -6.98 -0.31 -19.13
N ALA A 185 -7.04 0.58 -18.14
CA ALA A 185 -6.97 0.17 -16.75
C ALA A 185 -8.33 -0.32 -16.24
N GLU A 186 -8.28 -1.38 -15.43
CA GLU A 186 -9.42 -1.87 -14.64
C GLU A 186 -9.26 -1.43 -13.19
N VAL A 187 -10.35 -0.97 -12.57
CA VAL A 187 -10.37 -0.67 -11.14
C VAL A 187 -11.28 -1.66 -10.42
N ARG A 188 -10.73 -2.34 -9.41
CA ARG A 188 -11.48 -3.28 -8.56
C ARG A 188 -11.44 -2.82 -7.11
N ARG A 189 -12.49 -3.17 -6.34
CA ARG A 189 -12.66 -2.76 -4.95
C ARG A 189 -12.91 -3.96 -4.06
N TYR A 190 -12.16 -4.03 -2.95
CA TYR A 190 -12.24 -5.13 -1.99
C TYR A 190 -12.57 -4.54 -0.62
N PRO A 191 -13.86 -4.56 -0.19
CA PRO A 191 -14.24 -4.12 1.14
C PRO A 191 -13.82 -5.14 2.20
N TRP A 192 -13.26 -4.65 3.30
CA TRP A 192 -12.90 -5.46 4.46
C TRP A 192 -12.90 -4.60 5.74
N HIS A 193 -12.58 -5.17 6.89
CA HIS A 193 -12.50 -4.43 8.14
C HIS A 193 -11.42 -5.02 9.04
N SER A 194 -10.97 -4.23 10.01
CA SER A 194 -10.10 -4.64 11.12
C SER A 194 -10.65 -4.06 12.41
N GLU A 195 -10.54 -4.82 13.48
CA GLU A 195 -10.77 -4.32 14.84
C GLU A 195 -9.45 -3.76 15.36
N TYR A 196 -9.52 -2.60 15.99
CA TYR A 196 -8.36 -1.98 16.65
C TYR A 196 -8.69 -1.69 18.10
N THR A 197 -7.83 -2.09 18.99
CA THR A 197 -7.75 -1.52 20.33
C THR A 197 -7.16 -0.12 20.27
N THR A 198 -7.31 0.65 21.35
CA THR A 198 -6.67 1.98 21.46
C THR A 198 -5.18 1.91 21.15
N ALA A 199 -4.45 0.95 21.76
CA ALA A 199 -3.01 0.81 21.56
C ALA A 199 -2.65 0.50 20.10
N GLU A 200 -3.32 -0.47 19.48
CA GLU A 200 -3.06 -0.87 18.09
C GLU A 200 -3.33 0.28 17.10
N TYR A 201 -4.38 1.08 17.36
CA TYR A 201 -4.67 2.22 16.49
C TYR A 201 -3.64 3.35 16.65
N LEU A 202 -3.20 3.64 17.87
CA LEU A 202 -2.12 4.60 18.11
C LEU A 202 -0.80 4.15 17.48
N ASP A 203 -0.48 2.86 17.56
CA ASP A 203 0.67 2.27 16.87
C ASP A 203 0.57 2.44 15.36
N LEU A 204 -0.61 2.20 14.78
CA LEU A 204 -0.86 2.41 13.36
C LEU A 204 -0.63 3.88 12.96
N LEU A 205 -1.23 4.84 13.69
CA LEU A 205 -1.07 6.27 13.45
C LEU A 205 0.41 6.70 13.59
N GLY A 206 1.13 6.14 14.56
CA GLY A 206 2.56 6.38 14.74
C GLY A 206 3.43 5.97 13.55
N THR A 207 2.90 5.20 12.60
CA THR A 207 3.57 4.85 11.34
C THR A 207 3.17 5.72 10.16
N HIS A 208 2.18 6.60 10.31
CA HIS A 208 1.71 7.47 9.22
C HIS A 208 2.62 8.68 9.04
N SER A 209 2.93 9.01 7.79
CA SER A 209 3.78 10.17 7.47
C SER A 209 3.22 11.48 8.04
N ALA A 210 1.90 11.66 8.00
CA ALA A 210 1.23 12.83 8.57
C ALA A 210 1.48 12.97 10.09
N CYS A 211 1.60 11.86 10.80
CA CYS A 211 1.93 11.85 12.23
C CYS A 211 3.43 12.05 12.49
N LEU A 212 4.28 11.48 11.62
CA LEU A 212 5.74 11.51 11.77
C LEU A 212 6.35 12.88 11.52
N ILE A 213 5.72 13.73 10.73
CA ILE A 213 6.19 15.10 10.44
C ILE A 213 5.89 16.08 11.57
N LEU A 214 5.07 15.71 12.58
CA LEU A 214 4.72 16.56 13.70
C LEU A 214 5.88 16.66 14.70
N GLU A 215 6.01 17.84 15.30
CA GLU A 215 6.88 18.01 16.47
C GLU A 215 6.39 17.16 17.64
N LEU A 216 7.31 16.65 18.46
CA LEU A 216 7.00 15.68 19.52
C LEU A 216 5.85 16.12 20.44
N PRO A 217 5.78 17.35 20.98
CA PRO A 217 4.68 17.75 21.86
C PRO A 217 3.32 17.78 21.15
N GLU A 218 3.30 18.20 19.89
CA GLU A 218 2.08 18.27 19.09
C GLU A 218 1.56 16.85 18.78
N ARG A 219 2.46 15.97 18.34
CA ARG A 219 2.17 14.58 18.07
C ARG A 219 1.64 13.85 19.30
N ASP A 220 2.34 13.99 20.42
CA ASP A 220 1.96 13.31 21.67
C ASP A 220 0.60 13.80 22.18
N GLY A 221 0.32 15.10 22.07
CA GLY A 221 -0.98 15.67 22.41
C GLY A 221 -2.10 15.13 21.54
N LEU A 222 -1.90 15.09 20.20
CA LEU A 222 -2.88 14.54 19.26
C LEU A 222 -3.17 13.06 19.55
N LEU A 223 -2.14 12.25 19.68
CA LEU A 223 -2.28 10.81 19.96
C LEU A 223 -2.92 10.54 21.32
N SER A 224 -2.61 11.34 22.34
CA SER A 224 -3.25 11.24 23.66
C SER A 224 -4.75 11.49 23.58
N ASP A 225 -5.18 12.54 22.87
CA ASP A 225 -6.61 12.88 22.75
C ASP A 225 -7.37 11.86 21.88
N ILE A 226 -6.74 11.32 20.83
CA ILE A 226 -7.28 10.21 20.04
C ILE A 226 -7.47 8.99 20.93
N GLY A 227 -6.46 8.61 21.72
CA GLY A 227 -6.53 7.49 22.64
C GLY A 227 -7.66 7.65 23.66
N ALA A 228 -7.75 8.80 24.31
CA ALA A 228 -8.82 9.10 25.27
C ALA A 228 -10.22 9.03 24.63
N THR A 229 -10.33 9.44 23.36
CA THR A 229 -11.59 9.36 22.61
C THR A 229 -12.00 7.90 22.37
N ILE A 230 -11.07 7.05 21.96
CA ILE A 230 -11.34 5.60 21.74
C ILE A 230 -11.67 4.92 23.06
N ASP A 231 -10.94 5.21 24.14
CA ASP A 231 -11.16 4.65 25.47
C ASP A 231 -12.55 5.02 26.02
N ALA A 232 -12.99 6.25 25.79
CA ALA A 232 -14.34 6.69 26.16
C ALA A 232 -15.45 5.95 25.40
N HIS A 233 -15.14 5.32 24.26
CA HIS A 233 -16.06 4.51 23.46
C HIS A 233 -15.87 3.00 23.65
N GLY A 234 -15.17 2.58 24.70
CA GLY A 234 -15.02 1.17 25.07
C GLY A 234 -13.64 0.58 24.75
N GLY A 235 -12.66 1.39 24.36
CA GLY A 235 -11.25 0.98 24.18
C GLY A 235 -10.95 0.20 22.91
N SER A 236 -11.94 0.05 22.01
CA SER A 236 -11.75 -0.57 20.70
C SER A 236 -12.81 -0.12 19.72
N PHE A 237 -12.53 -0.25 18.42
CA PHE A 237 -13.50 0.05 17.37
C PHE A 237 -13.19 -0.71 16.09
N ARG A 238 -14.21 -0.81 15.23
CA ARG A 238 -14.09 -1.40 13.90
C ARG A 238 -13.78 -0.34 12.86
N MET A 239 -12.63 -0.45 12.21
CA MET A 239 -12.28 0.32 11.03
C MET A 239 -12.64 -0.46 9.77
N HIS A 240 -13.44 0.13 8.93
CA HIS A 240 -13.74 -0.38 7.59
C HIS A 240 -12.74 0.18 6.59
N TYR A 241 -12.36 -0.67 5.65
CA TYR A 241 -11.45 -0.32 4.54
C TYR A 241 -12.06 -0.75 3.22
N VAL A 242 -11.64 -0.06 2.17
CA VAL A 242 -11.73 -0.55 0.80
C VAL A 242 -10.32 -0.62 0.25
N THR A 243 -9.86 -1.81 -0.13
CA THR A 243 -8.63 -1.89 -0.92
C THR A 243 -8.98 -1.63 -2.37
N LEU A 244 -8.41 -0.55 -2.91
CA LEU A 244 -8.48 -0.19 -4.31
C LEU A 244 -7.37 -0.88 -5.06
N LEU A 245 -7.70 -1.53 -6.18
CA LEU A 245 -6.75 -2.15 -7.08
C LEU A 245 -6.91 -1.55 -8.47
N CYS A 246 -5.81 -1.05 -9.03
CA CYS A 246 -5.71 -0.61 -10.41
C CYS A 246 -4.88 -1.63 -11.20
N LEU A 247 -5.44 -2.20 -12.26
CA LEU A 247 -4.81 -3.22 -13.10
C LEU A 247 -4.68 -2.71 -14.54
N ALA A 248 -3.53 -2.95 -15.17
CA ALA A 248 -3.36 -2.70 -16.60
C ALA A 248 -2.43 -3.73 -17.23
N ARG A 249 -2.60 -3.98 -18.53
CA ARG A 249 -1.73 -4.87 -19.30
C ARG A 249 -0.66 -4.10 -20.04
N ALA A 250 0.54 -4.62 -20.02
CA ALA A 250 1.61 -4.21 -20.92
C ALA A 250 1.28 -4.62 -22.37
N THR A 251 1.41 -3.66 -23.30
CA THR A 251 1.08 -3.83 -24.73
C THR A 251 2.30 -3.61 -25.62
#